data_304eaff5b00ff70ee104d0f89243da68
#
_entry.id   304eaff5b00ff70ee104d0f89243da68
#
_cell.length_a   1.000
_cell.length_b   1.000
_cell.length_c   1.000
_cell.angle_alpha   90.00
_cell.angle_beta   90.00
_cell.angle_gamma   90.00
#
_symmetry.space_group_name_H-M   'P 1'
#
loop_
_entity.id
_entity.type
_entity.pdbx_description
1 polymer ?
#
loop_
_entity_poly.entity_id
_entity_poly.type
_entity_poly.pdbx_seq_one_letter_code
_entity_poly.pdbx_strand_id
1 'polypeptide(L)'
;MVNTMCLNLTIPKKCFYWLFILWALFGFSITNGESFDDNPLSRINNYIEYSSIFSSSGQVSSDDLNNIMKSGVKRIIYLAYSDQDRSLLNEDRLVKNLGMQYIHIPVEWSNPETDDFLLFAAVMQQNPSMPTLLHCQVNFRASVFSFLYRVIYLEVDIKKAKSDMDIIWRPNETWTKFIFQILEMNNINPACDECTW
;
A
#
# COMPACT_ATOMS: atom_id res chain seq x y z
N MET A 1 -39.30 64.89 17.97
CA MET A 1 -38.57 65.06 19.21
C MET A 1 -38.66 63.75 19.97
N VAL A 2 -37.64 62.91 19.90
CA VAL A 2 -37.53 61.72 20.72
C VAL A 2 -36.15 61.69 21.32
N ASN A 3 -36.15 61.83 22.66
CA ASN A 3 -34.95 61.94 23.49
C ASN A 3 -34.30 60.56 23.66
N THR A 4 -33.07 60.43 23.20
CA THR A 4 -32.27 59.24 23.42
C THR A 4 -31.48 59.39 24.70
N MET A 5 -31.87 58.64 25.74
CA MET A 5 -31.21 58.60 27.04
C MET A 5 -30.04 57.62 26.96
N CYS A 6 -28.80 58.14 26.96
CA CYS A 6 -27.60 57.35 27.12
C CYS A 6 -27.41 56.95 28.59
N LEU A 7 -27.58 55.66 28.90
CA LEU A 7 -27.16 55.12 30.21
C LEU A 7 -25.67 54.79 30.18
N ASN A 8 -24.87 55.57 30.88
CA ASN A 8 -23.48 55.29 31.17
C ASN A 8 -23.38 54.22 32.27
N LEU A 9 -23.09 52.96 31.88
CA LEU A 9 -22.70 51.94 32.84
C LEU A 9 -21.18 51.92 32.98
N THR A 10 -20.69 52.50 34.07
CA THR A 10 -19.28 52.37 34.51
C THR A 10 -19.09 51.02 35.19
N ILE A 11 -18.41 50.10 34.49
CA ILE A 11 -18.04 48.79 35.05
C ILE A 11 -16.76 48.95 35.88
N PRO A 12 -16.71 48.55 37.16
CA PRO A 12 -15.53 48.72 38.00
C PRO A 12 -14.41 47.74 37.54
N LYS A 13 -13.21 48.33 37.33
CA LYS A 13 -11.99 47.65 36.86
C LYS A 13 -11.47 46.49 37.72
N LYS A 14 -12.16 46.08 38.78
CA LYS A 14 -11.71 44.98 39.68
C LYS A 14 -12.26 43.62 39.37
N CYS A 15 -13.23 43.45 38.43
CA CYS A 15 -13.77 42.15 38.07
C CYS A 15 -13.01 41.44 36.93
N PHE A 16 -12.04 42.11 36.27
CA PHE A 16 -11.35 41.50 35.11
C PHE A 16 -10.21 40.57 35.48
N TYR A 17 -9.71 40.58 36.72
CA TYR A 17 -8.57 39.74 37.14
C TYR A 17 -8.97 38.34 37.59
N TRP A 18 -10.23 38.09 37.90
CA TRP A 18 -10.68 36.75 38.35
C TRP A 18 -11.11 35.81 37.23
N LEU A 19 -11.39 36.32 36.03
CA LEU A 19 -11.77 35.49 34.88
C LEU A 19 -10.57 34.90 34.14
N PHE A 20 -9.35 35.45 34.32
CA PHE A 20 -8.14 34.93 33.69
C PHE A 20 -7.47 33.79 34.48
N ILE A 21 -7.79 33.60 35.76
CA ILE A 21 -7.17 32.55 36.59
C ILE A 21 -7.89 31.22 36.46
N LEU A 22 -9.16 31.18 36.05
CA LEU A 22 -9.90 29.97 35.86
C LEU A 22 -9.65 29.26 34.50
N TRP A 23 -9.00 29.93 33.54
CA TRP A 23 -8.68 29.36 32.23
C TRP A 23 -7.33 28.62 32.21
N ALA A 24 -6.50 28.83 33.22
CA ALA A 24 -5.18 28.22 33.35
C ALA A 24 -5.20 26.81 33.98
N LEU A 25 -6.36 26.33 34.49
CA LEU A 25 -6.48 25.03 35.14
C LEU A 25 -7.16 23.95 34.24
N PHE A 26 -7.70 24.35 33.09
CA PHE A 26 -8.05 23.37 32.07
C PHE A 26 -6.81 23.12 31.21
N GLY A 27 -5.90 22.30 31.74
CA GLY A 27 -4.85 21.69 30.98
C GLY A 27 -5.47 20.94 29.81
N PHE A 28 -5.39 21.52 28.59
CA PHE A 28 -5.70 20.82 27.36
C PHE A 28 -4.60 19.77 27.23
N SER A 29 -4.88 18.55 27.73
CA SER A 29 -4.08 17.37 27.40
C SER A 29 -4.25 17.17 25.91
N ILE A 30 -3.27 17.66 25.11
CA ILE A 30 -3.08 17.21 23.74
C ILE A 30 -2.66 15.75 23.86
N THR A 31 -3.60 14.83 23.86
CA THR A 31 -3.30 13.46 23.54
C THR A 31 -2.83 13.47 22.10
N ASN A 32 -1.52 13.36 21.89
CA ASN A 32 -0.99 12.90 20.62
C ASN A 32 -1.59 11.52 20.40
N GLY A 33 -2.73 11.46 19.72
CA GLY A 33 -3.24 10.26 19.14
C GLY A 33 -2.21 9.84 18.10
N GLU A 34 -1.33 8.90 18.44
CA GLU A 34 -0.71 8.07 17.43
C GLU A 34 -1.87 7.50 16.63
N SER A 35 -2.00 7.92 15.38
CA SER A 35 -2.90 7.27 14.45
C SER A 35 -2.35 5.85 14.26
N PHE A 36 -2.85 4.92 15.05
CA PHE A 36 -2.72 3.51 14.70
C PHE A 36 -3.34 3.40 13.30
N ASP A 37 -2.54 2.98 12.35
CA ASP A 37 -3.04 2.59 11.04
C ASP A 37 -4.00 1.42 11.28
N ASP A 38 -5.29 1.73 11.35
CA ASP A 38 -6.37 0.75 11.60
C ASP A 38 -6.59 -0.19 10.39
N ASN A 39 -5.73 -0.10 9.36
CA ASN A 39 -5.81 -1.02 8.24
C ASN A 39 -5.37 -2.42 8.69
N PRO A 40 -6.29 -3.40 8.81
CA PRO A 40 -5.94 -4.74 9.26
C PRO A 40 -4.93 -5.44 8.35
N LEU A 41 -4.75 -4.95 7.11
CA LEU A 41 -3.81 -5.49 6.14
C LEU A 41 -2.38 -5.04 6.40
N SER A 42 -2.15 -3.93 7.12
CA SER A 42 -0.80 -3.44 7.48
C SER A 42 -0.01 -4.44 8.34
N ARG A 43 -0.69 -5.43 8.95
CA ARG A 43 -0.06 -6.51 9.72
C ARG A 43 0.56 -7.61 8.85
N ILE A 44 0.16 -7.70 7.58
CA ILE A 44 0.73 -8.65 6.64
C ILE A 44 2.17 -8.23 6.32
N ASN A 45 3.08 -9.19 6.33
CA ASN A 45 4.50 -8.91 6.12
C ASN A 45 4.74 -8.08 4.84
N ASN A 46 5.42 -6.95 4.98
CA ASN A 46 5.76 -6.05 3.87
C ASN A 46 4.54 -5.65 3.00
N TYR A 47 3.37 -5.47 3.60
CA TYR A 47 2.20 -4.98 2.88
C TYR A 47 2.41 -3.55 2.39
N ILE A 48 2.03 -3.29 1.14
CA ILE A 48 2.00 -1.95 0.56
C ILE A 48 0.77 -1.79 -0.34
N GLU A 49 0.05 -0.69 -0.17
CA GLU A 49 -1.06 -0.28 -1.00
C GLU A 49 -0.60 0.77 -2.01
N TYR A 50 -0.74 0.47 -3.30
CA TYR A 50 -0.39 1.38 -4.39
C TYR A 50 -1.58 2.24 -4.82
N SER A 51 -2.78 1.68 -4.71
CA SER A 51 -4.05 2.33 -4.97
C SER A 51 -5.19 1.54 -4.32
N SER A 52 -6.41 2.09 -4.31
CA SER A 52 -7.61 1.40 -3.80
C SER A 52 -7.93 0.05 -4.48
N ILE A 53 -7.30 -0.25 -5.61
CA ILE A 53 -7.52 -1.49 -6.37
C ILE A 53 -6.26 -2.33 -6.57
N PHE A 54 -5.10 -1.90 -6.09
CA PHE A 54 -3.86 -2.65 -6.25
C PHE A 54 -2.94 -2.53 -5.05
N SER A 55 -2.58 -3.66 -4.49
CA SER A 55 -1.65 -3.81 -3.36
C SER A 55 -0.74 -5.01 -3.55
N SER A 56 0.38 -5.04 -2.80
CA SER A 56 1.21 -6.24 -2.70
C SER A 56 1.61 -6.55 -1.26
N SER A 57 2.01 -7.82 -1.02
CA SER A 57 2.45 -8.25 0.31
C SER A 57 3.38 -9.47 0.27
N GLY A 58 3.92 -9.80 1.43
CA GLY A 58 4.47 -11.13 1.72
C GLY A 58 3.37 -12.17 1.88
N GLN A 59 3.74 -13.35 2.38
CA GLN A 59 2.81 -14.46 2.54
C GLN A 59 1.66 -14.10 3.47
N VAL A 60 0.46 -14.40 3.04
CA VAL A 60 -0.78 -14.24 3.80
C VAL A 60 -1.07 -15.48 4.64
N SER A 61 -1.73 -15.30 5.78
CA SER A 61 -2.28 -16.38 6.59
C SER A 61 -3.77 -16.61 6.27
N SER A 62 -4.33 -17.69 6.80
CA SER A 62 -5.78 -17.95 6.68
C SER A 62 -6.63 -16.84 7.32
N ASP A 63 -6.14 -16.24 8.40
CA ASP A 63 -6.85 -15.13 9.08
C ASP A 63 -6.78 -13.85 8.25
N ASP A 64 -5.65 -13.59 7.59
CA ASP A 64 -5.49 -12.45 6.69
C ASP A 64 -6.46 -12.53 5.50
N LEU A 65 -6.73 -13.71 4.95
CA LEU A 65 -7.64 -13.87 3.83
C LEU A 65 -9.05 -13.32 4.10
N ASN A 66 -9.56 -13.46 5.32
CA ASN A 66 -10.84 -12.87 5.71
C ASN A 66 -10.80 -11.35 5.72
N ASN A 67 -9.72 -10.75 6.20
CA ASN A 67 -9.53 -9.30 6.21
C ASN A 67 -9.33 -8.75 4.78
N ILE A 68 -8.58 -9.46 3.95
CA ILE A 68 -8.37 -9.16 2.54
C ILE A 68 -9.71 -9.16 1.79
N MET A 69 -10.56 -10.17 1.99
CA MET A 69 -11.89 -10.22 1.39
C MET A 69 -12.78 -9.05 1.86
N LYS A 70 -12.77 -8.74 3.16
CA LYS A 70 -13.54 -7.63 3.75
C LYS A 70 -13.07 -6.26 3.26
N SER A 71 -11.79 -6.09 2.95
CA SER A 71 -11.24 -4.85 2.37
C SER A 71 -11.67 -4.62 0.92
N GLY A 72 -12.35 -5.58 0.30
CA GLY A 72 -12.90 -5.44 -1.05
C GLY A 72 -12.05 -6.09 -2.14
N VAL A 73 -10.91 -6.71 -1.82
CA VAL A 73 -10.09 -7.47 -2.77
C VAL A 73 -10.94 -8.58 -3.42
N LYS A 74 -10.78 -8.75 -4.72
CA LYS A 74 -11.52 -9.73 -5.53
C LYS A 74 -10.61 -10.74 -6.22
N ARG A 75 -9.32 -10.43 -6.35
CA ARG A 75 -8.32 -11.30 -6.97
C ARG A 75 -7.06 -11.35 -6.13
N ILE A 76 -6.56 -12.55 -5.91
CA ILE A 76 -5.25 -12.83 -5.32
C ILE A 76 -4.38 -13.46 -6.39
N ILE A 77 -3.16 -12.93 -6.57
CA ILE A 77 -2.14 -13.50 -7.46
C ILE A 77 -0.94 -13.87 -6.60
N TYR A 78 -0.52 -15.13 -6.66
CA TYR A 78 0.61 -15.66 -5.92
C TYR A 78 1.79 -15.96 -6.85
N LEU A 79 2.97 -15.42 -6.50
CA LEU A 79 4.17 -15.50 -7.33
C LEU A 79 5.25 -16.48 -6.83
N ALA A 80 5.10 -17.09 -5.67
CA ALA A 80 6.09 -18.04 -5.20
C ALA A 80 5.63 -19.48 -5.45
N TYR A 81 6.56 -20.43 -5.36
CA TYR A 81 6.21 -21.85 -5.41
C TYR A 81 5.39 -22.23 -4.17
N SER A 82 4.41 -23.10 -4.35
CA SER A 82 3.47 -23.53 -3.29
C SER A 82 4.07 -24.56 -2.31
N ASP A 83 5.22 -25.12 -2.63
CA ASP A 83 5.98 -26.08 -1.81
C ASP A 83 7.00 -25.40 -0.86
N GLN A 84 7.01 -24.09 -0.79
CA GLN A 84 7.88 -23.35 0.13
C GLN A 84 7.37 -23.45 1.57
N ASP A 85 8.29 -23.46 2.54
CA ASP A 85 7.99 -23.63 3.98
C ASP A 85 6.95 -22.65 4.55
N ARG A 86 6.85 -21.45 3.97
CA ARG A 86 5.91 -20.42 4.40
C ARG A 86 4.60 -20.38 3.61
N SER A 87 4.46 -21.21 2.59
CA SER A 87 3.27 -21.21 1.75
C SER A 87 2.04 -21.65 2.53
N LEU A 88 0.93 -20.95 2.33
CA LEU A 88 -0.34 -21.31 2.95
C LEU A 88 -0.90 -22.58 2.27
N LEU A 89 -1.08 -23.63 3.04
CA LEU A 89 -1.61 -24.87 2.52
C LEU A 89 -3.04 -24.70 2.01
N ASN A 90 -3.32 -25.18 0.78
CA ASN A 90 -4.61 -25.08 0.11
C ASN A 90 -5.11 -23.64 -0.07
N GLU A 91 -4.22 -22.68 -0.25
CA GLU A 91 -4.56 -21.26 -0.41
C GLU A 91 -5.57 -21.03 -1.53
N ASP A 92 -5.42 -21.73 -2.66
CA ASP A 92 -6.33 -21.72 -3.79
C ASP A 92 -7.80 -22.02 -3.40
N ARG A 93 -8.00 -23.03 -2.55
CA ARG A 93 -9.31 -23.41 -2.05
C ARG A 93 -9.85 -22.43 -1.04
N LEU A 94 -9.00 -21.93 -0.13
CA LEU A 94 -9.38 -20.94 0.87
C LEU A 94 -9.83 -19.63 0.21
N VAL A 95 -9.07 -19.12 -0.74
CA VAL A 95 -9.39 -17.91 -1.51
C VAL A 95 -10.70 -18.08 -2.29
N LYS A 96 -10.84 -19.23 -2.97
CA LYS A 96 -12.06 -19.53 -3.75
C LYS A 96 -13.30 -19.65 -2.87
N ASN A 97 -13.18 -20.24 -1.68
CA ASN A 97 -14.29 -20.37 -0.74
C ASN A 97 -14.77 -19.01 -0.19
N LEU A 98 -13.89 -17.99 -0.19
CA LEU A 98 -14.21 -16.60 0.14
C LEU A 98 -14.78 -15.81 -1.04
N GLY A 99 -14.99 -16.45 -2.20
CA GLY A 99 -15.56 -15.82 -3.40
C GLY A 99 -14.57 -14.94 -4.17
N MET A 100 -13.27 -15.06 -3.90
CA MET A 100 -12.21 -14.37 -4.64
C MET A 100 -11.62 -15.26 -5.72
N GLN A 101 -11.01 -14.63 -6.75
CA GLN A 101 -10.21 -15.32 -7.75
C GLN A 101 -8.82 -15.61 -7.19
N TYR A 102 -8.30 -16.79 -7.45
CA TYR A 102 -6.91 -17.17 -7.16
C TYR A 102 -6.18 -17.49 -8.46
N ILE A 103 -5.02 -16.86 -8.64
CA ILE A 103 -4.14 -17.10 -9.79
C ILE A 103 -2.75 -17.37 -9.27
N HIS A 104 -2.14 -18.46 -9.73
CA HIS A 104 -0.80 -18.85 -9.33
C HIS A 104 0.14 -18.76 -10.53
N ILE A 105 1.18 -17.93 -10.41
CA ILE A 105 2.24 -17.77 -11.41
C ILE A 105 3.56 -18.01 -10.68
N PRO A 106 4.05 -19.26 -10.62
CA PRO A 106 5.27 -19.56 -9.87
C PRO A 106 6.51 -19.01 -10.57
N VAL A 107 7.15 -18.01 -9.98
CA VAL A 107 8.33 -17.33 -10.49
C VAL A 107 9.58 -17.87 -9.80
N GLU A 108 10.54 -18.38 -10.57
CA GLU A 108 11.80 -18.86 -10.03
C GLU A 108 12.63 -17.70 -9.48
N TRP A 109 13.07 -17.83 -8.22
CA TRP A 109 13.80 -16.77 -7.54
C TRP A 109 15.15 -16.45 -8.17
N SER A 110 15.87 -17.48 -8.57
CA SER A 110 17.22 -17.38 -9.15
C SER A 110 17.23 -17.08 -10.65
N ASN A 111 16.08 -17.23 -11.31
CA ASN A 111 15.95 -17.04 -12.76
C ASN A 111 14.52 -16.59 -13.14
N PRO A 112 14.10 -15.34 -12.78
CA PRO A 112 12.79 -14.84 -13.19
C PRO A 112 12.74 -14.71 -14.71
N GLU A 113 11.65 -15.17 -15.31
CA GLU A 113 11.49 -15.18 -16.76
C GLU A 113 10.55 -14.07 -17.24
N THR A 114 10.81 -13.58 -18.44
CA THR A 114 9.96 -12.54 -19.07
C THR A 114 8.52 -13.00 -19.20
N ASP A 115 8.31 -14.28 -19.53
CA ASP A 115 6.97 -14.85 -19.72
C ASP A 115 6.16 -14.84 -18.44
N ASP A 116 6.78 -14.98 -17.27
CA ASP A 116 6.11 -14.86 -15.97
C ASP A 116 5.49 -13.46 -15.80
N PHE A 117 6.26 -12.42 -16.13
CA PHE A 117 5.78 -11.05 -16.07
C PHE A 117 4.70 -10.76 -17.11
N LEU A 118 4.88 -11.24 -18.34
CA LEU A 118 3.89 -11.07 -19.41
C LEU A 118 2.57 -11.76 -19.06
N LEU A 119 2.61 -12.96 -18.47
CA LEU A 119 1.43 -13.66 -17.98
C LEU A 119 0.72 -12.85 -16.88
N PHE A 120 1.48 -12.36 -15.91
CA PHE A 120 0.93 -11.49 -14.85
C PHE A 120 0.29 -10.24 -15.44
N ALA A 121 0.96 -9.54 -16.34
CA ALA A 121 0.45 -8.34 -16.98
C ALA A 121 -0.84 -8.63 -17.78
N ALA A 122 -0.88 -9.73 -18.52
CA ALA A 122 -2.07 -10.15 -19.25
C ALA A 122 -3.27 -10.40 -18.32
N VAL A 123 -3.04 -11.06 -17.17
CA VAL A 123 -4.07 -11.28 -16.14
C VAL A 123 -4.58 -9.96 -15.57
N MET A 124 -3.70 -9.01 -15.30
CA MET A 124 -4.08 -7.68 -14.80
C MET A 124 -4.90 -6.90 -15.84
N GLN A 125 -4.50 -6.97 -17.12
CA GLN A 125 -5.14 -6.26 -18.24
C GLN A 125 -6.51 -6.84 -18.61
N GLN A 126 -6.84 -8.09 -18.33
CA GLN A 126 -8.16 -8.66 -18.56
C GLN A 126 -9.26 -7.95 -17.76
N ASN A 127 -8.96 -7.49 -16.56
CA ASN A 127 -9.88 -6.68 -15.76
C ASN A 127 -9.05 -5.71 -14.89
N PRO A 128 -8.64 -4.57 -15.45
CA PRO A 128 -7.72 -3.64 -14.79
C PRO A 128 -8.33 -2.92 -13.57
N SER A 129 -9.67 -2.88 -13.47
CA SER A 129 -10.36 -2.30 -12.30
C SER A 129 -10.66 -3.30 -11.19
N MET A 130 -10.29 -4.57 -11.34
CA MET A 130 -10.53 -5.58 -10.30
C MET A 130 -9.56 -5.41 -9.13
N PRO A 131 -10.06 -5.15 -7.90
CA PRO A 131 -9.21 -5.04 -6.73
C PRO A 131 -8.36 -6.29 -6.52
N THR A 132 -7.04 -6.13 -6.58
CA THR A 132 -6.07 -7.22 -6.63
C THR A 132 -5.02 -7.08 -5.54
N LEU A 133 -4.77 -8.16 -4.81
CA LEU A 133 -3.57 -8.35 -4.00
C LEU A 133 -2.60 -9.28 -4.75
N LEU A 134 -1.39 -8.78 -5.00
CA LEU A 134 -0.27 -9.56 -5.50
C LEU A 134 0.63 -9.95 -4.35
N HIS A 135 0.97 -11.23 -4.18
CA HIS A 135 1.86 -11.61 -3.08
C HIS A 135 2.87 -12.71 -3.43
N CYS A 136 3.86 -12.84 -2.57
CA CYS A 136 4.82 -13.93 -2.57
C CYS A 136 5.25 -14.23 -1.13
N GLN A 137 6.43 -14.81 -0.87
CA GLN A 137 6.88 -15.14 0.49
C GLN A 137 7.14 -13.91 1.39
N VAL A 138 7.80 -12.87 0.83
CA VAL A 138 8.26 -11.67 1.59
C VAL A 138 8.06 -10.37 0.82
N ASN A 139 7.20 -10.36 -0.18
CA ASN A 139 6.91 -9.26 -1.10
C ASN A 139 8.05 -8.89 -2.08
N PHE A 140 9.15 -9.61 -2.17
CA PHE A 140 10.26 -9.25 -3.05
C PHE A 140 9.91 -9.40 -4.54
N ARG A 141 9.43 -10.59 -4.97
CA ARG A 141 8.93 -10.80 -6.34
C ARG A 141 7.77 -9.89 -6.65
N ALA A 142 6.81 -9.81 -5.71
CA ALA A 142 5.58 -9.06 -5.91
C ALA A 142 5.83 -7.56 -6.03
N SER A 143 6.76 -6.97 -5.27
CA SER A 143 7.11 -5.55 -5.40
C SER A 143 7.78 -5.24 -6.75
N VAL A 144 8.63 -6.13 -7.28
CA VAL A 144 9.24 -5.95 -8.62
C VAL A 144 8.17 -6.02 -9.71
N PHE A 145 7.28 -7.02 -9.67
CA PHE A 145 6.18 -7.14 -10.63
C PHE A 145 5.23 -5.95 -10.55
N SER A 146 4.94 -5.47 -9.33
CA SER A 146 4.14 -4.26 -9.11
C SER A 146 4.83 -3.01 -9.67
N PHE A 147 6.14 -2.85 -9.44
CA PHE A 147 6.93 -1.76 -10.00
C PHE A 147 6.83 -1.74 -11.52
N LEU A 148 7.15 -2.85 -12.17
CA LEU A 148 7.12 -2.98 -13.63
C LEU A 148 5.73 -2.71 -14.22
N TYR A 149 4.68 -3.31 -13.64
CA TYR A 149 3.32 -3.12 -14.09
C TYR A 149 2.87 -1.65 -13.97
N ARG A 150 3.19 -1.02 -12.86
CA ARG A 150 2.81 0.38 -12.61
C ARG A 150 3.52 1.33 -13.56
N VAL A 151 4.80 1.11 -13.85
CA VAL A 151 5.56 1.94 -14.79
C VAL A 151 5.06 1.74 -16.23
N ILE A 152 4.86 0.49 -16.65
CA ILE A 152 4.60 0.15 -18.06
C ILE A 152 3.12 0.37 -18.45
N TYR A 153 2.19 -0.04 -17.60
CA TYR A 153 0.76 -0.08 -17.93
C TYR A 153 -0.09 0.97 -17.21
N LEU A 154 0.40 1.50 -16.08
CA LEU A 154 -0.30 2.54 -15.34
C LEU A 154 0.40 3.90 -15.44
N GLU A 155 1.49 3.99 -16.21
CA GLU A 155 2.24 5.21 -16.51
C GLU A 155 2.69 5.97 -15.22
N VAL A 156 2.88 5.23 -14.12
CA VAL A 156 3.39 5.80 -12.89
C VAL A 156 4.84 6.20 -13.09
N ASP A 157 5.20 7.39 -12.63
CA ASP A 157 6.58 7.87 -12.68
C ASP A 157 7.56 6.84 -12.11
N ILE A 158 8.65 6.58 -12.84
CA ILE A 158 9.61 5.51 -12.51
C ILE A 158 10.27 5.72 -11.14
N LYS A 159 10.57 6.98 -10.74
CA LYS A 159 11.15 7.29 -9.42
C LYS A 159 10.17 6.96 -8.32
N LYS A 160 8.89 7.34 -8.51
CA LYS A 160 7.83 7.04 -7.55
C LYS A 160 7.62 5.54 -7.39
N ALA A 161 7.50 4.82 -8.49
CA ALA A 161 7.30 3.37 -8.47
C ALA A 161 8.51 2.65 -7.85
N LYS A 162 9.74 3.11 -8.15
CA LYS A 162 10.97 2.58 -7.57
C LYS A 162 11.08 2.87 -6.08
N SER A 163 10.76 4.09 -5.65
CA SER A 163 10.75 4.44 -4.22
C SER A 163 9.83 3.52 -3.41
N ASP A 164 8.65 3.18 -3.94
CA ASP A 164 7.73 2.25 -3.29
C ASP A 164 8.30 0.82 -3.22
N MET A 165 9.01 0.37 -4.26
CA MET A 165 9.71 -0.92 -4.26
C MET A 165 10.87 -0.93 -3.26
N ASP A 166 11.65 0.14 -3.18
CA ASP A 166 12.82 0.27 -2.30
C ASP A 166 12.45 0.28 -0.80
N ILE A 167 11.20 0.64 -0.44
CA ILE A 167 10.67 0.47 0.92
C ILE A 167 10.66 -1.01 1.31
N ILE A 168 10.40 -1.90 0.35
CA ILE A 168 10.33 -3.35 0.60
C ILE A 168 11.73 -3.96 0.59
N TRP A 169 12.50 -3.69 -0.47
CA TRP A 169 13.87 -4.17 -0.62
C TRP A 169 14.55 -3.51 -1.82
N ARG A 170 15.88 -3.62 -1.87
CA ARG A 170 16.65 -3.29 -3.06
C ARG A 170 16.94 -4.57 -3.85
N PRO A 171 16.51 -4.67 -5.12
CA PRO A 171 16.73 -5.84 -5.95
C PRO A 171 18.22 -6.18 -6.06
N ASN A 172 18.55 -7.47 -5.97
CA ASN A 172 19.89 -7.98 -6.23
C ASN A 172 20.19 -7.94 -7.74
N GLU A 173 21.40 -8.33 -8.12
CA GLU A 173 21.86 -8.29 -9.52
C GLU A 173 20.93 -9.06 -10.48
N THR A 174 20.44 -10.25 -10.10
CA THR A 174 19.51 -11.05 -10.90
C THR A 174 18.22 -10.29 -11.18
N TRP A 175 17.61 -9.75 -10.14
CA TRP A 175 16.34 -9.03 -10.23
C TRP A 175 16.49 -7.65 -10.88
N THR A 176 17.65 -6.99 -10.71
CA THR A 176 17.96 -5.74 -11.41
C THR A 176 18.09 -5.98 -12.92
N LYS A 177 18.78 -7.05 -13.33
CA LYS A 177 18.87 -7.45 -14.76
C LYS A 177 17.48 -7.74 -15.34
N PHE A 178 16.66 -8.47 -14.61
CA PHE A 178 15.28 -8.76 -15.01
C PHE A 178 14.45 -7.48 -15.19
N ILE A 179 14.53 -6.55 -14.24
CA ILE A 179 13.85 -5.24 -14.33
C ILE A 179 14.28 -4.51 -15.60
N PHE A 180 15.58 -4.40 -15.85
CA PHE A 180 16.11 -3.68 -17.01
C PHE A 180 15.65 -4.32 -18.32
N GLN A 181 15.71 -5.64 -18.42
CA GLN A 181 15.23 -6.38 -19.58
C GLN A 181 13.75 -6.06 -19.88
N ILE A 182 12.88 -6.08 -18.88
CA ILE A 182 11.46 -5.80 -19.09
C ILE A 182 11.20 -4.34 -19.45
N LEU A 183 11.89 -3.39 -18.82
CA LEU A 183 11.76 -1.97 -19.15
C LEU A 183 12.24 -1.67 -20.59
N GLU A 184 13.40 -2.21 -20.98
CA GLU A 184 13.97 -2.05 -22.33
C GLU A 184 13.06 -2.64 -23.41
N MET A 185 12.46 -3.81 -23.18
CA MET A 185 11.47 -4.43 -24.08
C MET A 185 10.26 -3.51 -24.31
N ASN A 186 9.95 -2.62 -23.37
CA ASN A 186 8.86 -1.65 -23.46
C ASN A 186 9.34 -0.25 -23.84
N ASN A 187 10.58 -0.10 -24.31
CA ASN A 187 11.24 1.16 -24.70
C ASN A 187 11.29 2.19 -23.54
N ILE A 188 11.40 1.74 -22.30
CA ILE A 188 11.52 2.57 -21.12
C ILE A 188 12.98 2.53 -20.66
N ASN A 189 13.62 3.70 -20.55
CA ASN A 189 14.98 3.80 -20.03
C ASN A 189 14.98 3.53 -18.51
N PRO A 190 15.70 2.51 -18.01
CA PRO A 190 15.81 2.26 -16.58
C PRO A 190 16.62 3.32 -15.83
N ALA A 191 17.46 4.09 -16.53
CA ALA A 191 18.24 5.17 -15.93
C ALA A 191 17.32 6.34 -15.57
N CYS A 192 17.18 6.64 -14.29
CA CYS A 192 16.60 7.87 -13.81
C CYS A 192 17.59 8.60 -12.89
N ASP A 193 17.60 9.94 -12.92
CA ASP A 193 18.65 10.78 -12.33
C ASP A 193 18.89 10.59 -10.82
N GLU A 194 18.01 9.88 -10.12
CA GLU A 194 18.11 9.63 -8.67
C GLU A 194 17.90 8.13 -8.33
N CYS A 195 17.79 7.27 -9.34
CA CYS A 195 17.63 5.84 -9.12
C CYS A 195 18.98 5.17 -8.85
N THR A 196 19.16 4.68 -7.65
CA THR A 196 20.23 3.73 -7.32
C THR A 196 19.68 2.31 -7.45
N TRP A 197 20.32 1.54 -8.33
CA TRP A 197 19.98 0.12 -8.57
C TRP A 197 20.93 -0.81 -7.83
#